data_1ed216b575c563d5903d3f47a2c674b5
#
_entry.id   1ed216b575c563d5903d3f47a2c674b5
#
_cell.length_a   1.000
_cell.length_b   1.000
_cell.length_c   1.000
_cell.angle_alpha   90.00
_cell.angle_beta   90.00
_cell.angle_gamma   90.00
#
_symmetry.space_group_name_H-M   'P 1'
#
loop_
_entity.id
_entity.type
_entity.pdbx_description
1 polymer ?
#
loop_
_entity_poly.entity_id
_entity_poly.type
_entity_poly.pdbx_seq_one_letter_code
_entity_poly.pdbx_strand_id
1 'polypeptide(L)'
;MNIRNFYWLVVVVLSGALLFEWTSEKKAAAIESHLVLADSMGLIGLGDGYAVVENEELFVVVSVETGAIIETRLKKHPVENVSGSLGFRVFGSEPAFNYYFKSGFTGAMPSYELLESGAGFIKLRDKSLGITKTVSLSNTPYEIYIKDVAEAGVNGKSYAGLYRTGGRALDLKQDALSGGMMNNGSYLGVAISTDSEPYETIKLNQLDKQGGIEALSRSGWIAFVQKYFFAALLGSDENIYNFYALPSEGGLYRMGYTVENSSVGSLVYEHEHRVFIGPKIRKDLMQRADSLELSIEMGWFWFLAQPMVWVMDKINNFVDNWGLTIVIFTLLIKLVFWPITAKAFTSMAAMKKITPELNEIKERYKGDAQKTQAETLKLFKKHGANPLGGCLPMFIQMPFFIGFFFALREMVELRHSSFGVWADLSVPDPYFIFPILFAFLMVLTQRLNPQPVGMDPTQAQIMRYMPLMFAVFFVFMPAALGLYMVVNTGVQYLQQAYMYKKNNASLE
;
A
#
# COMPACT_ATOMS: atom_id res chain seq x y z
N MET A 1 18.01 -33.08 10.11
CA MET A 1 16.58 -33.08 10.51
C MET A 1 15.88 -34.15 9.70
N ASN A 2 15.19 -35.09 10.35
CA ASN A 2 14.54 -36.20 9.67
C ASN A 2 13.36 -35.66 8.84
N ILE A 3 13.13 -36.19 7.61
CA ILE A 3 12.03 -35.75 6.72
C ILE A 3 10.70 -35.67 7.45
N ARG A 4 10.43 -36.63 8.33
CA ARG A 4 9.25 -36.68 9.18
C ARG A 4 9.14 -35.49 10.12
N ASN A 5 10.24 -35.05 10.72
CA ASN A 5 10.27 -33.89 11.63
C ASN A 5 10.09 -32.58 10.89
N PHE A 6 10.53 -32.49 9.63
CA PHE A 6 10.29 -31.34 8.77
C PHE A 6 8.83 -31.23 8.35
N TYR A 7 8.17 -32.35 7.98
CA TYR A 7 6.72 -32.34 7.70
C TYR A 7 5.92 -31.91 8.94
N TRP A 8 6.28 -32.40 10.13
CA TRP A 8 5.64 -31.99 11.36
C TRP A 8 5.87 -30.50 11.67
N LEU A 9 7.07 -29.96 11.43
CA LEU A 9 7.34 -28.54 11.58
C LEU A 9 6.47 -27.70 10.62
N VAL A 10 6.36 -28.10 9.36
CA VAL A 10 5.52 -27.42 8.37
C VAL A 10 4.06 -27.50 8.75
N VAL A 11 3.57 -28.66 9.20
CA VAL A 11 2.20 -28.83 9.68
C VAL A 11 1.94 -27.97 10.92
N VAL A 12 2.87 -27.91 11.87
CA VAL A 12 2.74 -27.08 13.08
C VAL A 12 2.75 -25.59 12.72
N VAL A 13 3.63 -25.15 11.81
CA VAL A 13 3.68 -23.75 11.34
C VAL A 13 2.40 -23.40 10.58
N LEU A 14 1.92 -24.25 9.66
CA LEU A 14 0.68 -24.03 8.93
C LEU A 14 -0.53 -24.04 9.88
N SER A 15 -0.60 -24.99 10.81
CA SER A 15 -1.69 -25.05 11.79
C SER A 15 -1.66 -23.84 12.74
N GLY A 16 -0.46 -23.42 13.16
CA GLY A 16 -0.27 -22.21 13.97
C GLY A 16 -0.67 -20.96 13.22
N ALA A 17 -0.31 -20.85 11.94
CA ALA A 17 -0.69 -19.76 11.06
C ALA A 17 -2.20 -19.72 10.84
N LEU A 18 -2.83 -20.86 10.53
CA LEU A 18 -4.29 -21.00 10.37
C LEU A 18 -5.05 -20.67 11.66
N LEU A 19 -4.55 -21.13 12.81
CA LEU A 19 -5.14 -20.80 14.12
C LEU A 19 -4.99 -19.30 14.45
N PHE A 20 -3.84 -18.72 14.12
CA PHE A 20 -3.61 -17.29 14.29
C PHE A 20 -4.54 -16.46 13.39
N GLU A 21 -4.67 -16.83 12.13
CA GLU A 21 -5.58 -16.17 11.18
C GLU A 21 -7.05 -16.32 11.60
N TRP A 22 -7.47 -17.53 11.96
CA TRP A 22 -8.82 -17.77 12.49
C TRP A 22 -9.13 -17.01 13.79
N THR A 23 -8.14 -16.87 14.70
CA THR A 23 -8.31 -16.06 15.92
C THR A 23 -8.29 -14.56 15.62
N SER A 24 -7.52 -14.11 14.63
CA SER A 24 -7.49 -12.72 14.18
C SER A 24 -8.78 -12.36 13.43
N GLU A 25 -9.31 -13.24 12.58
CA GLU A 25 -10.61 -13.08 11.92
C GLU A 25 -11.75 -13.02 12.92
N LYS A 26 -11.79 -13.91 13.91
CA LYS A 26 -12.80 -13.85 14.99
C LYS A 26 -12.70 -12.56 15.81
N LYS A 27 -11.49 -12.06 16.08
CA LYS A 27 -11.30 -10.77 16.73
C LYS A 27 -11.69 -9.61 15.81
N ALA A 28 -11.36 -9.69 14.53
CA ALA A 28 -11.77 -8.71 13.52
C ALA A 28 -13.29 -8.67 13.39
N ALA A 29 -13.96 -9.82 13.21
CA ALA A 29 -15.41 -9.91 13.11
C ALA A 29 -16.14 -9.42 14.38
N ALA A 30 -15.60 -9.70 15.58
CA ALA A 30 -16.16 -9.19 16.83
C ALA A 30 -15.98 -7.67 16.98
N ILE A 31 -14.88 -7.12 16.46
CA ILE A 31 -14.61 -5.68 16.43
C ILE A 31 -15.45 -5.01 15.36
N GLU A 32 -15.61 -5.66 14.21
CA GLU A 32 -16.43 -5.24 13.07
C GLU A 32 -17.90 -5.12 13.47
N SER A 33 -18.45 -6.10 14.20
CA SER A 33 -19.81 -6.00 14.74
C SER A 33 -19.99 -4.83 15.71
N HIS A 34 -19.00 -4.47 16.51
CA HIS A 34 -19.00 -3.29 17.35
C HIS A 34 -18.81 -1.99 16.58
N LEU A 35 -17.99 -1.97 15.53
CA LEU A 35 -17.81 -0.80 14.67
C LEU A 35 -19.04 -0.53 13.79
N VAL A 36 -19.65 -1.56 13.22
CA VAL A 36 -20.89 -1.44 12.45
C VAL A 36 -22.04 -0.95 13.35
N LEU A 37 -22.14 -1.43 14.59
CA LEU A 37 -23.10 -0.94 15.57
C LEU A 37 -22.82 0.52 15.97
N ALA A 38 -21.56 0.88 16.21
CA ALA A 38 -21.16 2.27 16.50
C ALA A 38 -21.39 3.19 15.30
N ASP A 39 -21.10 2.71 14.08
CA ASP A 39 -21.34 3.44 12.83
C ASP A 39 -22.84 3.65 12.55
N SER A 40 -23.68 2.65 12.79
CA SER A 40 -25.14 2.80 12.65
C SER A 40 -25.73 3.71 13.73
N MET A 41 -25.18 3.71 14.94
CA MET A 41 -25.59 4.63 16.01
C MET A 41 -25.12 6.08 15.77
N GLY A 42 -23.99 6.31 15.09
CA GLY A 42 -23.49 7.64 14.75
C GLY A 42 -24.34 8.39 13.71
N LEU A 43 -25.03 7.67 12.82
CA LEU A 43 -25.93 8.25 11.82
C LEU A 43 -27.35 8.54 12.32
N ILE A 44 -27.78 7.92 13.43
CA ILE A 44 -29.17 7.98 13.93
C ILE A 44 -29.42 9.15 14.90
N GLY A 45 -28.39 9.99 15.19
CA GLY A 45 -28.50 10.99 16.25
C GLY A 45 -27.81 12.33 16.00
N LEU A 46 -27.66 12.77 14.76
CA LEU A 46 -27.19 14.15 14.49
C LEU A 46 -28.28 15.13 14.94
N GLY A 47 -28.15 15.63 16.19
CA GLY A 47 -28.97 16.72 16.72
C GLY A 47 -28.63 18.07 16.04
N ASP A 48 -29.35 19.14 16.42
CA ASP A 48 -29.22 20.49 15.86
C ASP A 48 -27.80 21.11 15.87
N GLY A 49 -26.83 20.45 16.50
CA GLY A 49 -25.43 20.90 16.59
C GLY A 49 -24.54 20.50 15.40
N TYR A 50 -25.05 19.80 14.39
CA TYR A 50 -24.24 19.28 13.27
C TYR A 50 -24.90 19.61 11.93
N ALA A 51 -24.06 19.86 10.91
CA ALA A 51 -24.50 20.03 9.53
C ALA A 51 -23.80 19.03 8.62
N VAL A 52 -24.52 18.54 7.62
CA VAL A 52 -24.02 17.54 6.66
C VAL A 52 -23.86 18.18 5.29
N VAL A 53 -22.74 17.91 4.66
CA VAL A 53 -22.45 18.26 3.26
C VAL A 53 -22.02 17.00 2.53
N GLU A 54 -22.66 16.70 1.41
CA GLU A 54 -22.33 15.50 0.65
C GLU A 54 -22.38 15.72 -0.86
N ASN A 55 -21.59 14.90 -1.56
CA ASN A 55 -21.64 14.76 -3.02
C ASN A 55 -21.56 13.26 -3.39
N GLU A 56 -21.17 12.94 -4.62
CA GLU A 56 -21.06 11.53 -5.05
C GLU A 56 -19.90 10.77 -4.37
N GLU A 57 -18.84 11.49 -3.97
CA GLU A 57 -17.61 10.90 -3.42
C GLU A 57 -17.53 10.97 -1.89
N LEU A 58 -17.98 12.09 -1.33
CA LEU A 58 -17.77 12.43 0.08
C LEU A 58 -19.09 12.60 0.82
N PHE A 59 -19.10 12.12 2.06
CA PHE A 59 -20.06 12.49 3.10
C PHE A 59 -19.29 13.14 4.23
N VAL A 60 -19.62 14.39 4.57
CA VAL A 60 -18.88 15.25 5.50
C VAL A 60 -19.82 15.78 6.57
N VAL A 61 -19.44 15.61 7.84
CA VAL A 61 -20.17 16.15 9.00
C VAL A 61 -19.36 17.27 9.62
N VAL A 62 -19.98 18.42 9.79
CA VAL A 62 -19.36 19.61 10.38
C VAL A 62 -20.09 19.94 11.68
N SER A 63 -19.33 20.15 12.74
CA SER A 63 -19.86 20.71 14.00
C SER A 63 -20.24 22.18 13.77
N VAL A 64 -21.49 22.52 13.97
CA VAL A 64 -21.99 23.88 13.79
C VAL A 64 -21.30 24.83 14.78
N GLU A 65 -21.17 24.43 16.04
CA GLU A 65 -20.58 25.27 17.08
C GLU A 65 -19.11 25.60 16.83
N THR A 66 -18.30 24.59 16.44
CA THR A 66 -16.84 24.74 16.33
C THR A 66 -16.36 24.98 14.89
N GLY A 67 -17.20 24.74 13.90
CA GLY A 67 -16.82 24.74 12.48
C GLY A 67 -15.80 23.66 12.10
N ALA A 68 -15.60 22.64 12.95
CA ALA A 68 -14.68 21.53 12.69
C ALA A 68 -15.36 20.45 11.82
N ILE A 69 -14.60 19.86 10.89
CA ILE A 69 -15.04 18.67 10.17
C ILE A 69 -14.69 17.47 11.05
N ILE A 70 -15.72 16.83 11.61
CA ILE A 70 -15.57 15.78 12.62
C ILE A 70 -15.75 14.37 12.08
N GLU A 71 -16.41 14.22 10.94
CA GLU A 71 -16.55 12.95 10.25
C GLU A 71 -16.46 13.16 8.73
N THR A 72 -15.76 12.24 8.07
CA THR A 72 -15.70 12.20 6.61
C THR A 72 -15.67 10.76 6.15
N ARG A 73 -16.56 10.42 5.20
CA ARG A 73 -16.64 9.09 4.59
C ARG A 73 -16.45 9.17 3.08
N LEU A 74 -15.75 8.16 2.54
CA LEU A 74 -15.50 7.99 1.11
C LEU A 74 -16.60 7.08 0.53
N LYS A 75 -17.65 7.64 -0.06
CA LYS A 75 -18.85 6.90 -0.53
C LYS A 75 -18.52 5.84 -1.58
N LYS A 76 -17.54 6.10 -2.47
CA LYS A 76 -17.09 5.16 -3.51
C LYS A 76 -16.13 4.07 -3.01
N HIS A 77 -15.72 4.12 -1.75
CA HIS A 77 -14.84 3.14 -1.12
C HIS A 77 -15.53 2.53 0.10
N PRO A 78 -16.43 1.56 -0.08
CA PRO A 78 -17.14 0.95 1.03
C PRO A 78 -16.19 0.20 1.98
N VAL A 79 -16.59 0.01 3.23
CA VAL A 79 -15.85 -0.80 4.22
C VAL A 79 -15.86 -2.25 3.78
N GLU A 80 -17.03 -2.77 3.40
CA GLU A 80 -17.24 -4.13 2.93
C GLU A 80 -17.76 -4.15 1.49
N ASN A 81 -17.46 -5.22 0.76
CA ASN A 81 -17.97 -5.41 -0.61
C ASN A 81 -19.40 -5.99 -0.61
N VAL A 82 -20.31 -5.33 0.08
CA VAL A 82 -21.74 -5.70 0.13
C VAL A 82 -22.62 -4.49 -0.16
N SER A 83 -23.79 -4.74 -0.74
CA SER A 83 -24.75 -3.68 -1.03
C SER A 83 -25.22 -3.02 0.27
N GLY A 84 -25.15 -1.68 0.33
CA GLY A 84 -25.52 -0.90 1.52
C GLY A 84 -24.40 -0.72 2.54
N SER A 85 -23.19 -1.21 2.27
CA SER A 85 -22.03 -0.93 3.11
C SER A 85 -21.72 0.56 3.16
N LEU A 86 -21.38 1.04 4.35
CA LEU A 86 -21.01 2.44 4.55
C LEU A 86 -19.68 2.75 3.88
N GLY A 87 -19.51 3.99 3.44
CA GLY A 87 -18.24 4.47 2.92
C GLY A 87 -17.13 4.43 3.98
N PHE A 88 -15.89 4.19 3.55
CA PHE A 88 -14.73 4.16 4.45
C PHE A 88 -14.59 5.49 5.19
N ARG A 89 -14.55 5.43 6.53
CA ARG A 89 -14.45 6.58 7.40
C ARG A 89 -12.98 7.02 7.57
N VAL A 90 -12.66 8.22 7.09
CA VAL A 90 -11.32 8.82 7.26
C VAL A 90 -11.27 9.64 8.54
N PHE A 91 -12.20 10.59 8.72
CA PHE A 91 -12.36 11.31 9.97
C PHE A 91 -13.45 10.70 10.82
N GLY A 92 -13.27 10.74 12.14
CA GLY A 92 -14.24 10.25 13.10
C GLY A 92 -13.81 10.51 14.52
N SER A 93 -14.78 10.47 15.44
CA SER A 93 -14.57 10.61 16.88
C SER A 93 -15.15 9.41 17.60
N GLU A 94 -14.30 8.72 18.36
CA GLU A 94 -14.64 7.61 19.24
C GLU A 94 -13.93 7.81 20.59
N PRO A 95 -14.34 7.13 21.68
CA PRO A 95 -13.77 7.36 22.99
C PRO A 95 -12.24 7.24 23.11
N ALA A 96 -11.62 6.47 22.18
CA ALA A 96 -10.17 6.25 22.15
C ALA A 96 -9.50 6.77 20.86
N PHE A 97 -10.25 7.32 19.94
CA PHE A 97 -9.73 7.77 18.65
C PHE A 97 -10.45 9.01 18.17
N ASN A 98 -9.69 10.07 17.93
CA ASN A 98 -10.16 11.30 17.32
C ASN A 98 -9.34 11.59 16.09
N TYR A 99 -9.99 11.85 14.97
CA TYR A 99 -9.37 12.36 13.76
C TYR A 99 -10.32 13.35 13.11
N TYR A 100 -9.92 14.62 13.11
CA TYR A 100 -10.76 15.71 12.63
C TYR A 100 -9.92 16.83 12.04
N PHE A 101 -10.58 17.72 11.29
CA PHE A 101 -9.99 18.92 10.72
C PHE A 101 -10.57 20.18 11.41
N LYS A 102 -9.74 21.19 11.61
CA LYS A 102 -10.15 22.50 12.08
C LYS A 102 -9.34 23.59 11.38
N SER A 103 -10.00 24.72 11.04
CA SER A 103 -9.35 25.93 10.53
C SER A 103 -9.91 27.17 11.19
N GLY A 104 -9.28 28.31 10.93
CA GLY A 104 -9.70 29.61 11.45
C GLY A 104 -8.55 30.59 11.58
N PHE A 105 -8.67 31.51 12.55
CA PHE A 105 -7.65 32.53 12.85
C PHE A 105 -7.05 32.26 14.23
N THR A 106 -5.71 32.36 14.34
CA THR A 106 -5.00 32.15 15.61
C THR A 106 -5.45 33.14 16.67
N GLY A 107 -5.73 32.65 17.89
CA GLY A 107 -6.24 33.49 18.97
C GLY A 107 -7.75 33.74 18.98
N ALA A 108 -8.46 33.44 17.89
CA ALA A 108 -9.92 33.53 17.84
C ALA A 108 -10.53 32.16 18.29
N MET A 109 -11.59 32.23 19.08
CA MET A 109 -12.39 31.10 19.53
C MET A 109 -13.86 31.34 19.14
N PRO A 110 -14.20 31.20 17.84
CA PRO A 110 -15.55 31.44 17.38
C PRO A 110 -16.53 30.38 17.88
N SER A 111 -17.73 30.82 18.20
CA SER A 111 -18.92 29.97 18.40
C SER A 111 -19.88 30.26 17.26
N TYR A 112 -19.94 29.36 16.31
CA TYR A 112 -20.68 29.57 15.09
C TYR A 112 -22.17 29.21 15.25
N GLU A 113 -22.99 29.87 14.43
CA GLU A 113 -24.37 29.53 14.14
C GLU A 113 -24.48 29.17 12.65
N LEU A 114 -25.39 28.28 12.29
CA LEU A 114 -25.67 27.96 10.89
C LEU A 114 -26.36 29.16 10.24
N LEU A 115 -25.74 29.75 9.22
CA LEU A 115 -26.29 30.85 8.46
C LEU A 115 -27.05 30.37 7.23
N GLU A 116 -26.46 29.44 6.50
CA GLU A 116 -26.99 28.93 5.23
C GLU A 116 -26.50 27.50 4.97
N SER A 117 -27.33 26.66 4.37
CA SER A 117 -26.97 25.35 3.89
C SER A 117 -27.56 25.10 2.52
N GLY A 118 -26.78 24.46 1.64
CA GLY A 118 -27.21 24.12 0.27
C GLY A 118 -26.62 22.81 -0.18
N ALA A 119 -26.96 22.42 -1.40
CA ALA A 119 -26.39 21.23 -2.01
C ALA A 119 -24.86 21.43 -2.17
N GLY A 120 -24.08 20.69 -1.38
CA GLY A 120 -22.61 20.73 -1.47
C GLY A 120 -21.92 21.85 -0.69
N PHE A 121 -22.62 22.67 0.09
CA PHE A 121 -21.97 23.66 0.97
C PHE A 121 -22.77 23.99 2.22
N ILE A 122 -22.06 24.48 3.24
CA ILE A 122 -22.62 25.11 4.43
C ILE A 122 -21.88 26.40 4.72
N LYS A 123 -22.58 27.38 5.31
CA LYS A 123 -22.03 28.65 5.75
C LYS A 123 -22.39 28.87 7.22
N LEU A 124 -21.36 29.06 8.01
CA LEU A 124 -21.42 29.30 9.45
C LEU A 124 -20.98 30.74 9.74
N ARG A 125 -21.55 31.37 10.77
CA ARG A 125 -21.16 32.73 11.19
C ARG A 125 -21.13 32.83 12.70
N ASP A 126 -20.04 33.42 13.21
CA ASP A 126 -19.99 33.98 14.55
C ASP A 126 -20.22 35.50 14.44
N LYS A 127 -21.35 35.95 14.99
CA LYS A 127 -21.73 37.38 14.94
C LYS A 127 -20.91 38.22 15.90
N SER A 128 -20.38 37.62 16.98
CA SER A 128 -19.65 38.34 18.00
C SER A 128 -18.24 38.74 17.55
N LEU A 129 -17.60 37.85 16.81
CA LEU A 129 -16.24 38.04 16.27
C LEU A 129 -16.26 38.49 14.80
N GLY A 130 -17.40 38.54 14.14
CA GLY A 130 -17.49 38.87 12.71
C GLY A 130 -16.77 37.83 11.83
N ILE A 131 -16.74 36.56 12.24
CA ILE A 131 -16.07 35.48 11.49
C ILE A 131 -17.12 34.65 10.75
N THR A 132 -16.87 34.45 9.47
CA THR A 132 -17.70 33.58 8.62
C THR A 132 -16.85 32.42 8.10
N LYS A 133 -17.34 31.20 8.19
CA LYS A 133 -16.74 29.99 7.65
C LYS A 133 -17.67 29.38 6.63
N THR A 134 -17.16 29.10 5.44
CA THR A 134 -17.86 28.34 4.40
C THR A 134 -17.14 27.03 4.13
N VAL A 135 -17.82 25.93 4.26
CA VAL A 135 -17.31 24.60 3.88
C VAL A 135 -18.05 24.17 2.63
N SER A 136 -17.34 23.88 1.56
CA SER A 136 -17.91 23.51 0.27
C SER A 136 -17.18 22.30 -0.33
N LEU A 137 -17.93 21.41 -0.98
CA LEU A 137 -17.35 20.32 -1.74
C LEU A 137 -17.10 20.76 -3.17
N SER A 138 -15.90 20.46 -3.66
CA SER A 138 -15.49 20.77 -5.02
C SER A 138 -16.18 19.86 -6.04
N ASN A 139 -16.23 20.31 -7.30
CA ASN A 139 -16.46 19.44 -8.46
C ASN A 139 -15.26 18.49 -8.69
N THR A 140 -14.13 18.81 -8.09
CA THR A 140 -12.94 17.96 -8.09
C THR A 140 -13.12 16.86 -7.04
N PRO A 141 -13.08 15.57 -7.40
CA PRO A 141 -13.33 14.47 -6.47
C PRO A 141 -12.42 14.53 -5.24
N TYR A 142 -12.97 14.25 -4.05
CA TYR A 142 -12.24 14.15 -2.79
C TYR A 142 -11.59 15.45 -2.27
N GLU A 143 -11.95 16.62 -2.80
CA GLU A 143 -11.50 17.92 -2.29
C GLU A 143 -12.60 18.69 -1.57
N ILE A 144 -12.22 19.29 -0.44
CA ILE A 144 -13.04 20.17 0.38
C ILE A 144 -12.36 21.53 0.39
N TYR A 145 -13.12 22.56 0.09
CA TYR A 145 -12.70 23.96 0.21
C TYR A 145 -13.30 24.56 1.46
N ILE A 146 -12.46 25.16 2.29
CA ILE A 146 -12.89 25.84 3.51
C ILE A 146 -12.42 27.30 3.41
N LYS A 147 -13.39 28.21 3.31
CA LYS A 147 -13.14 29.64 3.24
C LYS A 147 -13.45 30.27 4.59
N ASP A 148 -12.42 30.78 5.24
CA ASP A 148 -12.49 31.53 6.48
C ASP A 148 -12.39 33.03 6.18
N VAL A 149 -13.37 33.84 6.61
CA VAL A 149 -13.45 35.27 6.42
C VAL A 149 -13.63 35.93 7.77
N ALA A 150 -12.76 36.88 8.11
CA ALA A 150 -12.87 37.67 9.32
C ALA A 150 -13.05 39.18 8.98
N GLU A 151 -14.00 39.81 9.64
CA GLU A 151 -14.16 41.26 9.58
C GLU A 151 -13.07 41.98 10.39
N ALA A 152 -12.91 43.27 10.22
CA ALA A 152 -11.88 44.08 10.89
C ALA A 152 -11.89 43.92 12.41
N GLY A 153 -10.69 43.69 12.97
CA GLY A 153 -10.50 43.51 14.42
C GLY A 153 -9.98 42.16 14.85
N VAL A 154 -10.01 41.13 13.96
CA VAL A 154 -9.39 39.85 14.23
C VAL A 154 -7.91 39.91 13.86
N ASN A 155 -7.05 39.99 14.88
CA ASN A 155 -5.60 39.95 14.72
C ASN A 155 -5.11 38.52 14.87
N GLY A 156 -4.78 37.87 13.76
CA GLY A 156 -4.28 36.48 13.80
C GLY A 156 -3.89 35.96 12.43
N LYS A 157 -2.99 34.98 12.43
CA LYS A 157 -2.65 34.24 11.20
C LYS A 157 -3.80 33.25 10.89
N SER A 158 -4.10 33.08 9.62
CA SER A 158 -4.99 31.98 9.23
C SER A 158 -4.29 30.63 9.45
N TYR A 159 -5.01 29.63 9.91
CA TYR A 159 -4.49 28.28 10.11
C TYR A 159 -5.44 27.21 9.60
N ALA A 160 -4.88 26.10 9.16
CA ALA A 160 -5.56 24.86 8.94
C ALA A 160 -4.81 23.72 9.62
N GLY A 161 -5.52 22.82 10.27
CA GLY A 161 -4.90 21.73 11.01
C GLY A 161 -5.72 20.44 10.99
N LEU A 162 -5.00 19.36 10.91
CA LEU A 162 -5.47 17.99 11.14
C LEU A 162 -5.05 17.56 12.54
N TYR A 163 -5.98 17.01 13.28
CA TYR A 163 -5.81 16.57 14.66
C TYR A 163 -6.12 15.10 14.74
N ARG A 164 -5.15 14.28 15.15
CA ARG A 164 -5.31 12.83 15.21
C ARG A 164 -4.72 12.25 16.47
N THR A 165 -5.47 11.36 17.12
CA THR A 165 -4.94 10.54 18.20
C THR A 165 -3.99 9.50 17.62
N GLY A 166 -2.76 9.47 18.12
CA GLY A 166 -1.79 8.44 17.79
C GLY A 166 -2.05 7.19 18.62
N GLY A 167 -2.25 6.07 17.95
CA GLY A 167 -2.43 4.81 18.65
C GLY A 167 -2.25 3.63 17.71
N ARG A 168 -1.13 2.92 17.88
CA ARG A 168 -0.78 1.75 17.08
C ARG A 168 -1.86 0.64 17.11
N ALA A 169 -2.65 0.57 18.20
CA ALA A 169 -3.68 -0.44 18.36
C ALA A 169 -4.94 -0.20 17.50
N LEU A 170 -5.29 1.07 17.24
CA LEU A 170 -6.45 1.43 16.40
C LEU A 170 -6.10 1.43 14.91
N ASP A 171 -4.89 1.86 14.59
CA ASP A 171 -4.37 1.78 13.21
C ASP A 171 -4.21 0.33 12.76
N LEU A 172 -3.74 -0.55 13.65
CA LEU A 172 -3.68 -1.99 13.39
C LEU A 172 -5.07 -2.63 13.24
N LYS A 173 -6.11 -2.08 13.86
CA LYS A 173 -7.49 -2.57 13.72
C LYS A 173 -8.11 -2.14 12.40
N GLN A 174 -7.89 -0.89 11.99
CA GLN A 174 -8.33 -0.37 10.70
C GLN A 174 -7.56 -1.00 9.53
N ASP A 175 -6.28 -1.34 9.75
CA ASP A 175 -5.44 -2.07 8.81
C ASP A 175 -5.72 -3.59 8.82
N ALA A 176 -6.20 -4.18 9.90
CA ALA A 176 -6.62 -5.58 9.94
C ALA A 176 -7.85 -5.85 9.07
N LEU A 177 -8.73 -4.86 8.93
CA LEU A 177 -9.83 -4.88 7.95
C LEU A 177 -9.34 -4.81 6.50
N SER A 178 -8.11 -4.40 6.25
CA SER A 178 -7.51 -4.26 4.92
C SER A 178 -6.46 -5.33 4.57
N GLY A 179 -6.40 -6.46 5.30
CA GLY A 179 -5.63 -7.63 4.87
C GLY A 179 -4.38 -8.00 5.67
N GLY A 180 -4.55 -8.71 6.78
CA GLY A 180 -3.60 -9.65 7.34
C GLY A 180 -2.28 -9.13 7.93
N MET A 181 -1.47 -10.07 8.38
CA MET A 181 -0.20 -9.89 9.12
C MET A 181 0.87 -9.06 8.38
N MET A 182 0.75 -8.87 7.06
CA MET A 182 1.68 -8.09 6.22
C MET A 182 1.41 -6.59 6.20
N ASN A 183 0.33 -6.14 6.81
CA ASN A 183 0.03 -4.71 6.95
C ASN A 183 0.96 -3.97 7.94
N ASN A 184 1.73 -4.69 8.73
CA ASN A 184 2.69 -4.10 9.69
C ASN A 184 3.82 -3.25 9.05
N GLY A 185 3.84 -3.09 7.73
CA GLY A 185 4.84 -2.32 7.01
C GLY A 185 4.30 -1.09 6.27
N SER A 186 3.00 -0.81 6.31
CA SER A 186 2.47 0.43 5.73
C SER A 186 2.90 1.61 6.60
N TYR A 187 3.35 2.68 5.95
CA TYR A 187 3.73 3.89 6.65
C TYR A 187 2.50 4.54 7.27
N LEU A 188 2.60 4.82 8.55
CA LEU A 188 1.65 5.62 9.30
C LEU A 188 2.40 6.78 9.93
N GLY A 189 2.12 7.98 9.52
CA GLY A 189 2.80 9.17 10.03
C GLY A 189 2.47 10.40 9.24
N VAL A 190 3.32 11.40 9.40
CA VAL A 190 3.23 12.67 8.68
C VAL A 190 4.12 12.62 7.46
N ALA A 191 3.59 13.03 6.32
CA ALA A 191 4.37 13.34 5.13
C ALA A 191 4.24 14.83 4.83
N ILE A 192 5.34 15.44 4.38
CA ILE A 192 5.42 16.86 4.04
C ILE A 192 6.16 17.04 2.71
N SER A 193 5.71 17.99 1.92
CA SER A 193 6.40 18.51 0.74
C SER A 193 6.62 20.01 0.91
N THR A 194 7.83 20.44 0.60
CA THR A 194 8.25 21.86 0.65
C THR A 194 9.04 22.22 -0.60
N ASP A 195 9.34 23.50 -0.79
CA ASP A 195 10.17 23.98 -1.91
C ASP A 195 11.57 23.36 -1.92
N SER A 196 12.10 23.00 -0.73
CA SER A 196 13.44 22.42 -0.58
C SER A 196 13.45 20.90 -0.66
N GLU A 197 12.39 20.26 -0.19
CA GLU A 197 12.27 18.79 -0.09
C GLU A 197 10.94 18.36 -0.69
N PRO A 198 10.94 17.70 -1.86
CA PRO A 198 9.72 17.31 -2.56
C PRO A 198 8.89 16.26 -1.79
N TYR A 199 9.53 15.48 -0.92
CA TYR A 199 8.85 14.49 -0.09
C TYR A 199 9.70 14.07 1.11
N GLU A 200 9.19 14.29 2.31
CA GLU A 200 9.77 13.82 3.56
C GLU A 200 8.71 13.10 4.40
N THR A 201 9.08 12.00 5.04
CA THR A 201 8.20 11.24 5.93
C THR A 201 8.71 11.22 7.36
N ILE A 202 7.81 11.48 8.31
CA ILE A 202 8.14 11.62 9.72
C ILE A 202 7.22 10.69 10.53
N LYS A 203 7.81 9.68 11.15
CA LYS A 203 7.07 8.75 12.01
C LYS A 203 6.60 9.45 13.29
N LEU A 204 5.43 9.09 13.79
CA LEU A 204 4.88 9.69 15.00
C LEU A 204 5.84 9.60 16.21
N ASN A 205 6.54 8.48 16.36
CA ASN A 205 7.54 8.33 17.42
C ASN A 205 8.80 9.19 17.26
N GLN A 206 9.05 9.72 16.07
CA GLN A 206 10.12 10.71 15.84
C GLN A 206 9.65 12.11 16.28
N LEU A 207 8.38 12.44 16.00
CA LEU A 207 7.78 13.68 16.52
C LEU A 207 7.83 13.75 18.05
N ASP A 208 7.53 12.64 18.73
CA ASP A 208 7.63 12.56 20.20
C ASP A 208 9.03 12.85 20.71
N LYS A 209 10.06 12.36 20.02
CA LYS A 209 11.46 12.54 20.42
C LYS A 209 12.01 13.94 20.09
N GLN A 210 11.57 14.52 18.99
CA GLN A 210 12.06 15.81 18.49
C GLN A 210 11.26 17.00 18.99
N GLY A 211 10.10 16.75 19.61
CA GLY A 211 9.18 17.81 20.06
C GLY A 211 8.39 18.45 18.92
N GLY A 212 8.47 17.90 17.71
CA GLY A 212 7.78 18.36 16.51
C GLY A 212 8.71 18.86 15.40
N ILE A 213 8.10 19.30 14.31
CA ILE A 213 8.77 19.93 13.17
C ILE A 213 8.05 21.19 12.75
N GLU A 214 8.79 22.14 12.19
CA GLU A 214 8.28 23.34 11.52
C GLU A 214 9.08 23.59 10.24
N ALA A 215 8.41 23.98 9.15
CA ALA A 215 9.03 24.26 7.87
C ALA A 215 8.32 25.41 7.14
N LEU A 216 9.09 26.42 6.71
CA LEU A 216 8.59 27.51 5.88
C LEU A 216 8.70 27.12 4.40
N SER A 217 7.61 27.29 3.65
CA SER A 217 7.57 27.03 2.21
C SER A 217 6.54 27.92 1.52
N ARG A 218 6.78 28.24 0.24
CA ARG A 218 5.80 28.98 -0.58
C ARG A 218 4.72 28.10 -1.16
N SER A 219 5.02 26.83 -1.34
CA SER A 219 4.10 25.84 -1.86
C SER A 219 4.26 24.53 -1.08
N GLY A 220 3.57 23.51 -1.49
CA GLY A 220 3.70 22.17 -0.92
C GLY A 220 2.44 21.72 -0.19
N TRP A 221 2.60 20.70 0.61
CA TRP A 221 1.49 20.07 1.34
C TRP A 221 1.99 19.34 2.58
N ILE A 222 1.06 19.10 3.51
CA ILE A 222 1.30 18.25 4.68
C ILE A 222 0.13 17.29 4.85
N ALA A 223 0.42 16.02 5.16
CA ALA A 223 -0.58 14.97 5.20
C ALA A 223 -0.36 13.97 6.34
N PHE A 224 -1.46 13.47 6.96
CA PHE A 224 -1.46 12.18 7.64
C PHE A 224 -1.66 11.06 6.63
N VAL A 225 -0.63 10.25 6.45
CA VAL A 225 -0.60 9.17 5.48
C VAL A 225 -0.96 7.85 6.15
N GLN A 226 -1.92 7.14 5.56
CA GLN A 226 -2.29 5.76 5.86
C GLN A 226 -2.04 4.88 4.64
N LYS A 227 -2.35 3.60 4.70
CA LYS A 227 -2.09 2.66 3.61
C LYS A 227 -2.76 3.07 2.28
N TYR A 228 -4.06 3.11 2.24
CA TYR A 228 -4.85 3.34 1.01
C TYR A 228 -5.43 4.74 0.91
N PHE A 229 -5.66 5.38 2.06
CA PHE A 229 -6.33 6.66 2.17
C PHE A 229 -5.48 7.63 2.98
N PHE A 230 -5.68 8.91 2.74
CA PHE A 230 -5.03 9.94 3.55
C PHE A 230 -5.80 11.26 3.51
N ALA A 231 -5.47 12.14 4.44
CA ALA A 231 -5.91 13.52 4.42
C ALA A 231 -4.71 14.44 4.30
N ALA A 232 -4.75 15.35 3.33
CA ALA A 232 -3.70 16.31 3.04
C ALA A 232 -4.23 17.74 3.04
N LEU A 233 -3.45 18.65 3.59
CA LEU A 233 -3.64 20.09 3.48
C LEU A 233 -2.73 20.60 2.36
N LEU A 234 -3.34 21.15 1.32
CA LEU A 234 -2.66 21.58 0.10
C LEU A 234 -2.40 23.09 0.17
N GLY A 235 -1.14 23.49 0.01
CA GLY A 235 -0.77 24.89 -0.17
C GLY A 235 -1.00 25.35 -1.62
N SER A 236 -1.00 26.65 -1.82
CA SER A 236 -0.98 27.30 -3.15
C SER A 236 0.28 28.16 -3.26
N ASP A 237 0.75 28.41 -4.49
CA ASP A 237 1.98 29.17 -4.75
C ASP A 237 1.85 30.68 -4.43
N GLU A 238 0.66 31.11 -4.02
CA GLU A 238 0.35 32.52 -3.74
C GLU A 238 0.74 32.96 -2.32
N ASN A 239 0.98 32.02 -1.41
CA ASN A 239 1.19 32.30 0.00
C ASN A 239 2.48 31.68 0.54
N ILE A 240 2.93 32.16 1.69
CA ILE A 240 4.00 31.55 2.48
C ILE A 240 3.35 30.79 3.63
N TYR A 241 3.59 29.50 3.68
CA TYR A 241 3.08 28.58 4.69
C TYR A 241 4.16 28.29 5.71
N ASN A 242 3.82 28.34 6.99
CA ASN A 242 4.59 27.70 8.04
C ASN A 242 3.92 26.36 8.36
N PHE A 243 4.39 25.30 7.73
CA PHE A 243 3.95 23.93 8.00
C PHE A 243 4.47 23.48 9.35
N TYR A 244 3.65 22.74 10.10
CA TYR A 244 4.04 22.17 11.38
C TYR A 244 3.45 20.76 11.60
N ALA A 245 4.18 19.93 12.36
CA ALA A 245 3.64 18.70 12.94
C ALA A 245 4.16 18.56 14.37
N LEU A 246 3.27 18.51 15.34
CA LEU A 246 3.57 18.61 16.76
C LEU A 246 2.85 17.54 17.55
N PRO A 247 3.50 16.86 18.50
CA PRO A 247 2.81 16.08 19.52
C PRO A 247 2.04 17.03 20.46
N SER A 248 0.90 16.57 20.94
CA SER A 248 0.04 17.26 21.89
C SER A 248 -0.31 16.38 23.08
N GLU A 249 -0.89 16.94 24.11
CA GLU A 249 -1.30 16.20 25.29
C GLU A 249 -2.31 15.08 24.96
N GLY A 250 -2.32 14.01 25.77
CA GLY A 250 -3.26 12.88 25.60
C GLY A 250 -2.97 11.98 24.38
N GLY A 251 -1.74 12.01 23.82
CA GLY A 251 -1.39 11.22 22.65
C GLY A 251 -2.00 11.74 21.34
N LEU A 252 -2.43 12.99 21.31
CA LEU A 252 -2.92 13.67 20.12
C LEU A 252 -1.74 14.24 19.33
N TYR A 253 -1.75 14.11 18.03
CA TYR A 253 -0.86 14.79 17.10
C TYR A 253 -1.65 15.83 16.35
N ARG A 254 -1.07 17.01 16.21
CA ARG A 254 -1.59 18.08 15.36
C ARG A 254 -0.60 18.38 14.26
N MET A 255 -1.08 18.49 13.05
CA MET A 255 -0.28 18.96 11.94
C MET A 255 -1.11 19.88 11.06
N GLY A 256 -0.42 20.77 10.36
CA GLY A 256 -1.09 21.74 9.52
C GLY A 256 -0.17 22.83 9.07
N TYR A 257 -0.75 23.96 8.82
CA TYR A 257 0.01 25.18 8.51
C TYR A 257 -0.63 26.42 9.09
N THR A 258 0.18 27.46 9.22
CA THR A 258 -0.28 28.85 9.39
C THR A 258 0.15 29.67 8.19
N VAL A 259 -0.68 30.66 7.81
CA VAL A 259 -0.41 31.59 6.72
C VAL A 259 -0.45 33.00 7.28
N GLU A 260 0.55 33.80 6.93
CA GLU A 260 0.52 35.23 7.25
C GLU A 260 -0.45 35.95 6.31
N ASN A 261 -1.32 36.75 6.89
CA ASN A 261 -2.23 37.58 6.09
C ASN A 261 -1.45 38.60 5.31
N SER A 262 -1.36 38.46 4.00
CA SER A 262 -0.62 39.38 3.12
C SER A 262 -1.33 40.73 2.91
N SER A 263 -2.56 40.88 3.38
CA SER A 263 -3.35 42.10 3.22
C SER A 263 -3.16 43.06 4.39
N VAL A 264 -1.99 43.65 4.50
CA VAL A 264 -1.75 44.77 5.44
C VAL A 264 -2.63 45.95 5.03
N GLY A 265 -3.63 46.26 5.86
CA GLY A 265 -4.55 47.39 5.63
C GLY A 265 -5.92 47.01 5.04
N SER A 266 -6.22 45.74 4.81
CA SER A 266 -7.56 45.31 4.44
C SER A 266 -8.50 45.27 5.66
N LEU A 267 -9.73 45.73 5.48
CA LEU A 267 -10.80 45.66 6.49
C LEU A 267 -11.38 44.22 6.63
N VAL A 268 -11.01 43.32 5.73
CA VAL A 268 -11.48 41.91 5.71
C VAL A 268 -10.30 41.03 5.45
N TYR A 269 -10.12 40.02 6.28
CA TYR A 269 -9.15 38.92 6.10
C TYR A 269 -9.86 37.72 5.55
N GLU A 270 -9.36 37.20 4.44
CA GLU A 270 -9.94 36.03 3.77
C GLU A 270 -8.84 35.02 3.45
N HIS A 271 -9.09 33.76 3.76
CA HIS A 271 -8.22 32.67 3.33
C HIS A 271 -9.04 31.44 2.96
N GLU A 272 -8.65 30.77 1.87
CA GLU A 272 -9.25 29.52 1.41
C GLU A 272 -8.26 28.37 1.64
N HIS A 273 -8.70 27.37 2.39
CA HIS A 273 -7.95 26.17 2.66
C HIS A 273 -8.43 25.06 1.74
N ARG A 274 -7.50 24.33 1.12
CA ARG A 274 -7.76 23.16 0.29
C ARG A 274 -7.39 21.91 1.08
N VAL A 275 -8.37 21.03 1.27
CA VAL A 275 -8.20 19.76 1.98
C VAL A 275 -8.55 18.62 1.04
N PHE A 276 -7.59 17.75 0.76
CA PHE A 276 -7.82 16.50 0.06
C PHE A 276 -8.05 15.39 1.07
N ILE A 277 -9.13 14.61 0.91
CA ILE A 277 -9.45 13.45 1.75
C ILE A 277 -9.88 12.32 0.83
N GLY A 278 -8.97 11.41 0.51
CA GLY A 278 -9.28 10.43 -0.52
C GLY A 278 -8.29 9.29 -0.66
N PRO A 279 -8.50 8.47 -1.70
CA PRO A 279 -7.64 7.34 -2.03
C PRO A 279 -6.30 7.78 -2.63
N LYS A 280 -5.26 6.97 -2.42
CA LYS A 280 -3.95 7.16 -3.04
C LYS A 280 -3.94 6.65 -4.49
N ILE A 281 -4.70 7.29 -5.37
CA ILE A 281 -4.70 7.00 -6.81
C ILE A 281 -3.70 7.93 -7.49
N ARG A 282 -2.61 7.36 -8.03
CA ARG A 282 -1.49 8.12 -8.57
C ARG A 282 -1.88 9.19 -9.57
N LYS A 283 -2.74 8.83 -10.53
CA LYS A 283 -3.19 9.76 -11.58
C LYS A 283 -3.91 10.97 -11.00
N ASP A 284 -4.72 10.78 -9.98
CA ASP A 284 -5.48 11.84 -9.32
C ASP A 284 -4.56 12.73 -8.49
N LEU A 285 -3.61 12.13 -7.74
CA LEU A 285 -2.69 12.86 -6.89
C LEU A 285 -1.77 13.80 -7.67
N MET A 286 -1.25 13.35 -8.82
CA MET A 286 -0.41 14.17 -9.72
C MET A 286 -1.09 15.45 -10.22
N GLN A 287 -2.42 15.51 -10.19
CA GLN A 287 -3.20 16.67 -10.64
C GLN A 287 -3.56 17.64 -9.50
N ARG A 288 -3.29 17.26 -8.24
CA ARG A 288 -3.70 18.00 -7.04
C ARG A 288 -2.63 18.93 -6.51
N ALA A 289 -1.43 18.41 -6.36
CA ALA A 289 -0.27 19.15 -5.91
C ALA A 289 1.01 18.45 -6.39
N ASP A 290 2.06 19.21 -6.55
CA ASP A 290 3.37 18.69 -6.93
C ASP A 290 3.88 17.68 -5.89
N SER A 291 4.41 16.59 -6.37
CA SER A 291 4.96 15.51 -5.53
C SER A 291 3.97 14.80 -4.57
N LEU A 292 2.66 15.06 -4.69
CA LEU A 292 1.66 14.40 -3.84
C LEU A 292 1.57 12.89 -4.12
N GLU A 293 1.85 12.46 -5.35
CA GLU A 293 1.91 11.06 -5.75
C GLU A 293 3.05 10.27 -5.07
N LEU A 294 4.07 10.96 -4.52
CA LEU A 294 5.15 10.32 -3.75
C LEU A 294 4.65 9.77 -2.40
N SER A 295 3.44 10.19 -1.97
CA SER A 295 2.76 9.60 -0.81
C SER A 295 2.41 8.12 -0.99
N ILE A 296 2.46 7.59 -2.22
CA ILE A 296 2.34 6.16 -2.53
C ILE A 296 3.71 5.52 -2.34
N GLU A 297 3.93 4.85 -1.21
CA GLU A 297 5.23 4.27 -0.85
C GLU A 297 5.52 2.99 -1.64
N MET A 298 6.11 3.12 -2.82
CA MET A 298 6.52 1.99 -3.66
C MET A 298 7.90 1.41 -3.27
N GLY A 299 8.42 1.74 -2.08
CA GLY A 299 9.68 1.24 -1.56
C GLY A 299 10.90 1.63 -2.39
N TRP A 300 12.04 0.99 -2.13
CA TRP A 300 13.31 1.31 -2.81
C TRP A 300 13.29 1.05 -4.33
N PHE A 301 12.43 0.16 -4.80
CA PHE A 301 12.27 -0.14 -6.23
C PHE A 301 11.17 0.68 -6.91
N TRP A 302 10.82 1.87 -6.37
CA TRP A 302 9.80 2.76 -6.91
C TRP A 302 9.97 3.05 -8.41
N PHE A 303 11.22 3.18 -8.88
CA PHE A 303 11.56 3.43 -10.29
C PHE A 303 11.17 2.27 -11.23
N LEU A 304 11.02 1.04 -10.71
CA LEU A 304 10.46 -0.11 -11.42
C LEU A 304 8.94 -0.23 -11.19
N ALA A 305 8.49 0.00 -9.96
CA ALA A 305 7.09 -0.12 -9.58
C ALA A 305 6.19 0.87 -10.32
N GLN A 306 6.60 2.14 -10.43
CA GLN A 306 5.81 3.18 -11.10
C GLN A 306 5.52 2.88 -12.59
N PRO A 307 6.51 2.51 -13.44
CA PRO A 307 6.22 2.10 -14.81
C PRO A 307 5.30 0.87 -14.88
N MET A 308 5.43 -0.07 -13.94
CA MET A 308 4.56 -1.25 -13.89
C MET A 308 3.10 -0.86 -13.64
N VAL A 309 2.84 -0.02 -12.63
CA VAL A 309 1.50 0.51 -12.33
C VAL A 309 0.96 1.25 -13.54
N TRP A 310 1.74 2.13 -14.17
CA TRP A 310 1.32 2.86 -15.35
C TRP A 310 0.91 1.93 -16.51
N VAL A 311 1.67 0.86 -16.78
CA VAL A 311 1.31 -0.13 -17.80
C VAL A 311 0.04 -0.87 -17.40
N MET A 312 -0.09 -1.26 -16.13
CA MET A 312 -1.28 -1.93 -15.62
C MET A 312 -2.54 -1.04 -15.75
N ASP A 313 -2.45 0.24 -15.43
CA ASP A 313 -3.54 1.20 -15.61
C ASP A 313 -3.99 1.27 -17.07
N LYS A 314 -3.02 1.29 -18.00
CA LYS A 314 -3.32 1.28 -19.45
C LYS A 314 -4.04 0.00 -19.86
N ILE A 315 -3.61 -1.16 -19.36
CA ILE A 315 -4.27 -2.44 -19.63
C ILE A 315 -5.68 -2.43 -19.02
N ASN A 316 -5.80 -1.98 -17.77
CA ASN A 316 -7.08 -1.98 -17.06
C ASN A 316 -8.12 -1.08 -17.72
N ASN A 317 -7.72 0.03 -18.31
CA ASN A 317 -8.62 0.90 -19.09
C ASN A 317 -9.30 0.19 -20.28
N PHE A 318 -8.73 -0.92 -20.79
CA PHE A 318 -9.33 -1.73 -21.86
C PHE A 318 -10.08 -2.94 -21.34
N VAL A 319 -9.64 -3.49 -20.20
CA VAL A 319 -10.09 -4.81 -19.72
C VAL A 319 -11.13 -4.66 -18.62
N ASP A 320 -11.08 -3.56 -17.87
CA ASP A 320 -11.94 -3.24 -16.72
C ASP A 320 -12.01 -4.37 -15.68
N ASN A 321 -10.87 -5.07 -15.47
CA ASN A 321 -10.74 -6.14 -14.48
C ASN A 321 -9.28 -6.27 -14.03
N TRP A 322 -9.01 -5.97 -12.77
CA TRP A 322 -7.65 -5.98 -12.23
C TRP A 322 -7.00 -7.36 -12.21
N GLY A 323 -7.77 -8.42 -11.96
CA GLY A 323 -7.23 -9.79 -12.01
C GLY A 323 -6.74 -10.15 -13.41
N LEU A 324 -7.55 -9.85 -14.42
CA LEU A 324 -7.16 -10.07 -15.83
C LEU A 324 -6.01 -9.15 -16.24
N THR A 325 -5.99 -7.92 -15.74
CA THR A 325 -4.88 -6.96 -15.92
C THR A 325 -3.56 -7.54 -15.39
N ILE A 326 -3.55 -8.14 -14.20
CA ILE A 326 -2.36 -8.80 -13.63
C ILE A 326 -1.90 -9.95 -14.53
N VAL A 327 -2.83 -10.78 -15.03
CA VAL A 327 -2.51 -11.88 -15.94
C VAL A 327 -1.86 -11.36 -17.22
N ILE A 328 -2.50 -10.41 -17.90
CA ILE A 328 -2.00 -9.82 -19.17
C ILE A 328 -0.65 -9.14 -18.95
N PHE A 329 -0.51 -8.33 -17.92
CA PHE A 329 0.74 -7.68 -17.56
C PHE A 329 1.87 -8.69 -17.35
N THR A 330 1.60 -9.78 -16.60
CA THR A 330 2.58 -10.84 -16.35
C THR A 330 3.03 -11.50 -17.66
N LEU A 331 2.09 -11.77 -18.58
CA LEU A 331 2.40 -12.34 -19.89
C LEU A 331 3.24 -11.37 -20.74
N LEU A 332 2.94 -10.08 -20.73
CA LEU A 332 3.72 -9.07 -21.45
C LEU A 332 5.15 -9.00 -20.93
N ILE A 333 5.34 -8.94 -19.62
CA ILE A 333 6.68 -8.95 -19.02
C ILE A 333 7.45 -10.23 -19.40
N LYS A 334 6.81 -11.40 -19.39
CA LYS A 334 7.43 -12.64 -19.83
C LYS A 334 7.83 -12.62 -21.30
N LEU A 335 7.04 -12.00 -22.17
CA LEU A 335 7.39 -11.82 -23.58
C LEU A 335 8.60 -10.91 -23.75
N VAL A 336 8.64 -9.78 -23.04
CA VAL A 336 9.78 -8.84 -23.10
C VAL A 336 11.08 -9.53 -22.66
N PHE A 337 11.03 -10.32 -21.58
CA PHE A 337 12.20 -11.04 -21.06
C PHE A 337 12.46 -12.39 -21.73
N TRP A 338 11.64 -12.82 -22.69
CA TRP A 338 11.78 -14.10 -23.38
C TRP A 338 13.20 -14.35 -23.93
N PRO A 339 13.85 -13.43 -24.68
CA PRO A 339 15.16 -13.70 -25.25
C PRO A 339 16.23 -13.96 -24.20
N ILE A 340 16.15 -13.31 -23.04
CA ILE A 340 17.10 -13.46 -21.95
C ILE A 340 16.85 -14.78 -21.22
N THR A 341 15.60 -15.07 -20.87
CA THR A 341 15.22 -16.31 -20.17
C THR A 341 15.43 -17.54 -21.07
N ALA A 342 15.21 -17.44 -22.38
CA ALA A 342 15.48 -18.53 -23.31
C ALA A 342 16.97 -18.91 -23.35
N LYS A 343 17.89 -17.93 -23.33
CA LYS A 343 19.34 -18.20 -23.24
C LYS A 343 19.70 -18.90 -21.92
N ALA A 344 19.11 -18.45 -20.81
CA ALA A 344 19.33 -19.07 -19.52
C ALA A 344 18.82 -20.54 -19.48
N PHE A 345 17.62 -20.79 -19.99
CA PHE A 345 17.06 -22.17 -20.05
C PHE A 345 17.85 -23.07 -21.02
N THR A 346 18.40 -22.53 -22.10
CA THR A 346 19.32 -23.28 -22.99
C THR A 346 20.59 -23.70 -22.23
N SER A 347 21.16 -22.80 -21.43
CA SER A 347 22.32 -23.13 -20.58
C SER A 347 21.97 -24.19 -19.51
N MET A 348 20.79 -24.07 -18.90
CA MET A 348 20.30 -25.08 -17.96
C MET A 348 20.09 -26.46 -18.62
N ALA A 349 19.54 -26.48 -19.85
CA ALA A 349 19.40 -27.70 -20.62
C ALA A 349 20.77 -28.38 -20.92
N ALA A 350 21.80 -27.57 -21.24
CA ALA A 350 23.15 -28.05 -21.42
C ALA A 350 23.72 -28.62 -20.11
N MET A 351 23.51 -27.94 -18.98
CA MET A 351 23.89 -28.45 -17.66
C MET A 351 23.24 -29.79 -17.32
N LYS A 352 21.95 -29.94 -17.61
CA LYS A 352 21.22 -31.21 -17.35
C LYS A 352 21.81 -32.38 -18.14
N LYS A 353 22.24 -32.16 -19.39
CA LYS A 353 22.87 -33.17 -20.25
C LYS A 353 24.20 -33.72 -19.67
N ILE A 354 24.99 -32.85 -19.05
CA ILE A 354 26.29 -33.25 -18.50
C ILE A 354 26.22 -33.71 -17.03
N THR A 355 25.02 -33.70 -16.44
CA THR A 355 24.82 -34.22 -15.04
C THR A 355 25.36 -35.62 -14.80
N PRO A 356 25.19 -36.63 -15.71
CA PRO A 356 25.78 -37.93 -15.54
C PRO A 356 27.32 -37.88 -15.44
N GLU A 357 27.99 -37.21 -16.37
CA GLU A 357 29.45 -37.05 -16.34
C GLU A 357 29.94 -36.32 -15.07
N LEU A 358 29.15 -35.36 -14.58
CA LEU A 358 29.44 -34.69 -13.33
C LEU A 358 29.37 -35.60 -12.11
N ASN A 359 28.39 -36.55 -12.09
CA ASN A 359 28.28 -37.54 -11.03
C ASN A 359 29.45 -38.55 -11.06
N GLU A 360 29.88 -38.97 -12.24
CA GLU A 360 31.10 -39.80 -12.38
C GLU A 360 32.35 -39.09 -11.86
N ILE A 361 32.54 -37.80 -12.14
CA ILE A 361 33.67 -37.01 -11.61
C ILE A 361 33.61 -37.02 -10.08
N LYS A 362 32.46 -36.79 -9.48
CA LYS A 362 32.28 -36.77 -8.02
C LYS A 362 32.62 -38.13 -7.39
N GLU A 363 32.18 -39.19 -7.98
CA GLU A 363 32.48 -40.53 -7.48
C GLU A 363 33.98 -40.87 -7.63
N ARG A 364 34.57 -40.51 -8.77
CA ARG A 364 35.97 -40.78 -9.10
C ARG A 364 36.95 -40.06 -8.17
N TYR A 365 36.61 -38.82 -7.80
CA TYR A 365 37.46 -37.98 -6.95
C TYR A 365 36.87 -37.76 -5.55
N LYS A 366 36.10 -38.70 -5.06
CA LYS A 366 35.47 -38.68 -3.74
C LYS A 366 36.53 -38.51 -2.66
N GLY A 367 36.44 -37.37 -1.90
CA GLY A 367 37.43 -37.02 -0.86
C GLY A 367 38.49 -35.96 -1.28
N ASP A 368 38.62 -35.69 -2.58
CA ASP A 368 39.49 -34.63 -3.09
C ASP A 368 38.68 -33.48 -3.70
N ALA A 369 38.32 -32.51 -2.87
CA ALA A 369 37.48 -31.38 -3.27
C ALA A 369 38.16 -30.52 -4.36
N GLN A 370 39.50 -30.38 -4.33
CA GLN A 370 40.22 -29.58 -5.31
C GLN A 370 40.22 -30.21 -6.70
N LYS A 371 40.49 -31.50 -6.79
CA LYS A 371 40.41 -32.24 -8.08
C LYS A 371 38.98 -32.30 -8.60
N THR A 372 37.99 -32.55 -7.75
CA THR A 372 36.57 -32.54 -8.13
C THR A 372 36.20 -31.21 -8.75
N GLN A 373 36.57 -30.08 -8.12
CA GLN A 373 36.32 -28.74 -8.63
C GLN A 373 37.05 -28.46 -9.95
N ALA A 374 38.32 -28.82 -10.06
CA ALA A 374 39.12 -28.62 -11.26
C ALA A 374 38.55 -29.37 -12.47
N GLU A 375 38.22 -30.66 -12.30
CA GLU A 375 37.63 -31.49 -13.38
C GLU A 375 36.20 -31.06 -13.72
N THR A 376 35.43 -30.63 -12.75
CA THR A 376 34.10 -30.01 -12.99
C THR A 376 34.19 -28.77 -13.85
N LEU A 377 35.15 -27.86 -13.57
CA LEU A 377 35.38 -26.66 -14.38
C LEU A 377 35.83 -27.00 -15.81
N LYS A 378 36.69 -28.03 -15.97
CA LYS A 378 37.08 -28.51 -17.30
C LYS A 378 35.87 -29.05 -18.09
N LEU A 379 35.01 -29.83 -17.42
CA LEU A 379 33.79 -30.36 -18.04
C LEU A 379 32.86 -29.23 -18.51
N PHE A 380 32.66 -28.21 -17.68
CA PHE A 380 31.82 -27.03 -18.05
C PHE A 380 32.41 -26.31 -19.26
N LYS A 381 33.74 -26.10 -19.32
CA LYS A 381 34.42 -25.48 -20.48
C LYS A 381 34.28 -26.34 -21.72
N LYS A 382 34.43 -27.67 -21.62
CA LYS A 382 34.34 -28.62 -22.72
C LYS A 382 32.93 -28.57 -23.40
N HIS A 383 31.89 -28.46 -22.61
CA HIS A 383 30.50 -28.49 -23.09
C HIS A 383 29.87 -27.08 -23.24
N GLY A 384 30.62 -26.02 -23.00
CA GLY A 384 30.11 -24.63 -23.06
C GLY A 384 28.97 -24.36 -22.04
N ALA A 385 28.91 -25.16 -20.98
CA ALA A 385 27.88 -25.03 -19.97
C ALA A 385 28.27 -23.98 -18.92
N ASN A 386 27.36 -23.04 -18.64
CA ASN A 386 27.60 -22.01 -17.65
C ASN A 386 26.80 -22.31 -16.37
N PRO A 387 27.45 -22.59 -15.22
CA PRO A 387 26.75 -22.88 -13.96
C PRO A 387 25.91 -21.69 -13.47
N LEU A 388 26.27 -20.44 -13.81
CA LEU A 388 25.51 -19.24 -13.48
C LEU A 388 24.24 -19.08 -14.33
N GLY A 389 24.12 -19.81 -15.44
CA GLY A 389 22.93 -19.73 -16.32
C GLY A 389 21.64 -20.13 -15.60
N GLY A 390 21.72 -21.04 -14.61
CA GLY A 390 20.58 -21.53 -13.85
C GLY A 390 19.97 -20.50 -12.87
N CYS A 391 20.79 -19.64 -12.29
CA CYS A 391 20.33 -18.63 -11.34
C CYS A 391 20.03 -17.27 -11.99
N LEU A 392 20.46 -17.07 -13.25
CA LEU A 392 20.27 -15.80 -13.95
C LEU A 392 18.80 -15.33 -14.03
N PRO A 393 17.82 -16.21 -14.37
CA PRO A 393 16.41 -15.81 -14.35
C PRO A 393 15.96 -15.28 -12.97
N MET A 394 16.42 -15.89 -11.89
CA MET A 394 16.08 -15.48 -10.52
C MET A 394 16.64 -14.08 -10.20
N PHE A 395 17.91 -13.80 -10.56
CA PHE A 395 18.52 -12.49 -10.32
C PHE A 395 17.84 -11.36 -11.10
N ILE A 396 17.42 -11.63 -12.34
CA ILE A 396 16.69 -10.65 -13.15
C ILE A 396 15.27 -10.46 -12.59
N GLN A 397 14.63 -11.54 -12.18
CA GLN A 397 13.25 -11.54 -11.69
C GLN A 397 13.11 -10.86 -10.32
N MET A 398 14.13 -10.94 -9.43
CA MET A 398 14.04 -10.44 -8.05
C MET A 398 13.68 -8.94 -7.96
N PRO A 399 14.39 -8.01 -8.64
CA PRO A 399 14.03 -6.59 -8.59
C PRO A 399 12.61 -6.32 -9.08
N PHE A 400 12.20 -7.01 -10.16
CA PHE A 400 10.83 -6.90 -10.70
C PHE A 400 9.79 -7.45 -9.74
N PHE A 401 10.07 -8.58 -9.09
CA PHE A 401 9.18 -9.13 -8.08
C PHE A 401 9.01 -8.18 -6.89
N ILE A 402 10.12 -7.63 -6.38
CA ILE A 402 10.08 -6.71 -5.23
C ILE A 402 9.33 -5.42 -5.61
N GLY A 403 9.62 -4.83 -6.78
CA GLY A 403 8.91 -3.65 -7.27
C GLY A 403 7.41 -3.93 -7.45
N PHE A 404 7.05 -5.07 -8.01
CA PHE A 404 5.66 -5.46 -8.21
C PHE A 404 4.94 -5.78 -6.90
N PHE A 405 5.63 -6.40 -5.94
CA PHE A 405 5.12 -6.62 -4.59
C PHE A 405 4.72 -5.31 -3.92
N PHE A 406 5.61 -4.30 -3.93
CA PHE A 406 5.28 -3.00 -3.36
C PHE A 406 4.16 -2.30 -4.12
N ALA A 407 4.16 -2.37 -5.46
CA ALA A 407 3.10 -1.81 -6.28
C ALA A 407 1.73 -2.39 -5.91
N LEU A 408 1.55 -3.72 -5.96
CA LEU A 408 0.28 -4.37 -5.65
C LEU A 408 -0.18 -4.15 -4.20
N ARG A 409 0.78 -4.02 -3.26
CA ARG A 409 0.46 -3.80 -1.85
C ARG A 409 -0.15 -2.42 -1.59
N GLU A 410 0.29 -1.41 -2.33
CA GLU A 410 -0.13 -0.02 -2.14
C GLU A 410 -1.30 0.39 -3.06
N MET A 411 -1.67 -0.46 -4.03
CA MET A 411 -2.76 -0.17 -4.96
C MET A 411 -4.13 -0.29 -4.28
N VAL A 412 -4.80 0.86 -4.08
CA VAL A 412 -6.17 0.91 -3.56
C VAL A 412 -7.18 0.31 -4.53
N GLU A 413 -6.88 0.32 -5.83
CA GLU A 413 -7.72 -0.18 -6.91
C GLU A 413 -7.94 -1.70 -6.85
N LEU A 414 -7.06 -2.42 -6.16
CA LEU A 414 -7.23 -3.87 -5.92
C LEU A 414 -8.25 -4.18 -4.83
N ARG A 415 -8.57 -3.20 -3.98
CA ARG A 415 -9.54 -3.35 -2.91
C ARG A 415 -10.94 -3.53 -3.50
N HIS A 416 -11.62 -4.59 -3.08
CA HIS A 416 -12.92 -5.02 -3.61
C HIS A 416 -12.93 -5.32 -5.12
N SER A 417 -11.74 -5.48 -5.73
CA SER A 417 -11.62 -5.90 -7.12
C SER A 417 -11.78 -7.42 -7.20
N SER A 418 -12.82 -7.89 -7.87
CA SER A 418 -13.13 -9.31 -7.98
C SER A 418 -12.40 -9.97 -9.15
N PHE A 419 -12.04 -11.26 -8.98
CA PHE A 419 -11.52 -12.12 -10.04
C PHE A 419 -11.95 -13.56 -9.83
N GLY A 420 -12.81 -14.09 -10.70
CA GLY A 420 -13.34 -15.44 -10.57
C GLY A 420 -14.13 -15.62 -9.26
N VAL A 421 -13.63 -16.47 -8.37
CA VAL A 421 -14.24 -16.74 -7.05
C VAL A 421 -13.77 -15.78 -5.95
N TRP A 422 -12.73 -15.00 -6.20
CA TRP A 422 -12.19 -14.05 -5.25
C TRP A 422 -12.95 -12.73 -5.35
N ALA A 423 -13.56 -12.30 -4.26
CA ALA A 423 -14.30 -11.04 -4.19
C ALA A 423 -13.40 -9.82 -4.00
N ASP A 424 -12.20 -10.02 -3.46
CA ASP A 424 -11.23 -8.96 -3.17
C ASP A 424 -9.80 -9.49 -3.39
N LEU A 425 -9.06 -8.84 -4.28
CA LEU A 425 -7.67 -9.18 -4.60
C LEU A 425 -6.65 -8.56 -3.65
N SER A 426 -7.06 -7.59 -2.82
CA SER A 426 -6.17 -6.90 -1.87
C SER A 426 -5.95 -7.66 -0.57
N VAL A 427 -6.79 -8.66 -0.28
CA VAL A 427 -6.72 -9.53 0.90
C VAL A 427 -6.09 -10.88 0.58
N PRO A 428 -5.62 -11.65 1.58
CA PRO A 428 -5.15 -13.01 1.38
C PRO A 428 -6.21 -13.92 0.74
N ASP A 429 -5.77 -14.93 -0.01
CA ASP A 429 -6.65 -15.89 -0.66
C ASP A 429 -7.39 -16.77 0.37
N PRO A 430 -8.71 -16.58 0.59
CA PRO A 430 -9.45 -17.31 1.61
C PRO A 430 -9.61 -18.81 1.31
N TYR A 431 -9.38 -19.21 0.05
CA TYR A 431 -9.50 -20.59 -0.40
C TYR A 431 -8.18 -21.32 -0.49
N PHE A 432 -7.04 -20.65 -0.27
CA PHE A 432 -5.67 -21.15 -0.41
C PHE A 432 -5.36 -21.73 -1.80
N ILE A 433 -6.15 -21.41 -2.83
CA ILE A 433 -5.99 -21.93 -4.19
C ILE A 433 -4.68 -21.45 -4.79
N PHE A 434 -4.38 -20.13 -4.70
CA PHE A 434 -3.14 -19.60 -5.26
C PHE A 434 -1.89 -20.12 -4.56
N PRO A 435 -1.78 -20.18 -3.23
CA PRO A 435 -0.63 -20.76 -2.53
C PRO A 435 -0.41 -22.24 -2.89
N ILE A 436 -1.47 -23.05 -2.94
CA ILE A 436 -1.38 -24.46 -3.30
C ILE A 436 -0.93 -24.63 -4.75
N LEU A 437 -1.56 -23.91 -5.68
CA LEU A 437 -1.21 -23.99 -7.10
C LEU A 437 0.22 -23.50 -7.36
N PHE A 438 0.65 -22.44 -6.67
CA PHE A 438 2.02 -21.95 -6.72
C PHE A 438 3.02 -23.00 -6.21
N ALA A 439 2.75 -23.66 -5.05
CA ALA A 439 3.58 -24.73 -4.54
C ALA A 439 3.71 -25.88 -5.54
N PHE A 440 2.60 -26.28 -6.13
CA PHE A 440 2.57 -27.33 -7.15
C PHE A 440 3.44 -26.97 -8.37
N LEU A 441 3.27 -25.76 -8.92
CA LEU A 441 4.06 -25.27 -10.04
C LEU A 441 5.54 -25.14 -9.70
N MET A 442 5.89 -24.72 -8.49
CA MET A 442 7.27 -24.66 -8.04
C MET A 442 7.90 -26.07 -7.96
N VAL A 443 7.18 -27.07 -7.47
CA VAL A 443 7.65 -28.47 -7.44
C VAL A 443 7.86 -28.99 -8.86
N LEU A 444 6.95 -28.70 -9.79
CA LEU A 444 7.11 -29.07 -11.20
C LEU A 444 8.36 -28.40 -11.82
N THR A 445 8.54 -27.11 -11.59
CA THR A 445 9.71 -26.36 -12.09
C THR A 445 11.00 -26.91 -11.49
N GLN A 446 10.99 -27.26 -10.20
CA GLN A 446 12.16 -27.83 -9.52
C GLN A 446 12.58 -29.20 -10.10
N ARG A 447 11.63 -30.02 -10.53
CA ARG A 447 11.93 -31.31 -11.21
C ARG A 447 12.65 -31.10 -12.54
N LEU A 448 12.35 -30.00 -13.25
CA LEU A 448 13.05 -29.66 -14.48
C LEU A 448 14.47 -29.18 -14.24
N ASN A 449 14.73 -28.53 -13.09
CA ASN A 449 16.04 -27.93 -12.81
C ASN A 449 17.13 -29.01 -12.64
N PRO A 450 18.32 -28.81 -13.22
CA PRO A 450 19.43 -29.71 -12.98
C PRO A 450 19.83 -29.66 -11.49
N GLN A 451 20.17 -30.81 -10.95
CA GLN A 451 20.65 -30.88 -9.57
C GLN A 451 21.95 -30.12 -9.42
N PRO A 452 22.06 -29.21 -8.44
CA PRO A 452 23.30 -28.49 -8.22
C PRO A 452 24.45 -29.43 -7.84
N VAL A 453 25.55 -29.31 -8.56
CA VAL A 453 26.70 -30.18 -8.36
C VAL A 453 27.60 -29.64 -7.24
N GLY A 454 28.04 -30.49 -6.30
CA GLY A 454 28.95 -30.08 -5.23
C GLY A 454 28.30 -29.47 -3.99
N MET A 455 26.97 -29.48 -3.90
CA MET A 455 26.28 -29.07 -2.68
C MET A 455 26.41 -30.07 -1.55
N ASP A 456 26.58 -29.54 -0.33
CA ASP A 456 26.40 -30.31 0.89
C ASP A 456 25.00 -30.93 0.96
N PRO A 457 24.85 -32.17 1.48
CA PRO A 457 23.54 -32.82 1.63
C PRO A 457 22.49 -31.94 2.35
N THR A 458 22.92 -31.12 3.29
CA THR A 458 22.07 -30.17 4.02
C THR A 458 21.57 -29.05 3.11
N GLN A 459 22.44 -28.49 2.27
CA GLN A 459 22.06 -27.46 1.29
C GLN A 459 21.09 -28.02 0.24
N ALA A 460 21.33 -29.25 -0.24
CA ALA A 460 20.44 -29.93 -1.18
C ALA A 460 19.05 -30.17 -0.58
N GLN A 461 18.96 -30.51 0.72
CA GLN A 461 17.68 -30.61 1.42
C GLN A 461 16.97 -29.28 1.54
N ILE A 462 17.68 -28.20 1.94
CA ILE A 462 17.11 -26.84 2.02
C ILE A 462 16.52 -26.44 0.66
N MET A 463 17.28 -26.59 -0.42
CA MET A 463 16.79 -26.27 -1.77
C MET A 463 15.57 -27.10 -2.16
N ARG A 464 15.49 -28.37 -1.77
CA ARG A 464 14.36 -29.23 -2.05
C ARG A 464 13.08 -28.76 -1.36
N TYR A 465 13.19 -28.21 -0.15
CA TYR A 465 12.02 -27.78 0.63
C TYR A 465 11.72 -26.27 0.51
N MET A 466 12.62 -25.51 -0.10
CA MET A 466 12.45 -24.07 -0.33
C MET A 466 11.11 -23.71 -1.02
N PRO A 467 10.64 -24.44 -2.06
CA PRO A 467 9.32 -24.16 -2.66
C PRO A 467 8.18 -24.21 -1.66
N LEU A 468 8.21 -25.17 -0.76
CA LEU A 468 7.15 -25.33 0.24
C LEU A 468 7.19 -24.20 1.28
N MET A 469 8.39 -23.77 1.68
CA MET A 469 8.55 -22.61 2.58
C MET A 469 8.01 -21.32 1.94
N PHE A 470 8.29 -21.10 0.65
CA PHE A 470 7.74 -19.97 -0.07
C PHE A 470 6.21 -20.02 -0.18
N ALA A 471 5.64 -21.20 -0.46
CA ALA A 471 4.19 -21.36 -0.52
C ALA A 471 3.51 -21.01 0.80
N VAL A 472 4.08 -21.39 1.95
CA VAL A 472 3.60 -21.01 3.28
C VAL A 472 3.62 -19.49 3.44
N PHE A 473 4.70 -18.82 3.01
CA PHE A 473 4.80 -17.38 3.07
C PHE A 473 3.69 -16.68 2.23
N PHE A 474 3.35 -17.25 1.07
CA PHE A 474 2.31 -16.70 0.18
C PHE A 474 0.88 -16.87 0.70
N VAL A 475 0.65 -17.68 1.72
CA VAL A 475 -0.66 -17.79 2.41
C VAL A 475 -1.08 -16.44 3.02
N PHE A 476 -0.11 -15.65 3.47
CA PHE A 476 -0.35 -14.36 4.14
C PHE A 476 -0.31 -13.16 3.18
N MET A 477 -0.10 -13.41 1.89
CA MET A 477 0.02 -12.36 0.89
C MET A 477 -1.31 -12.08 0.23
N PRO A 478 -1.54 -10.84 -0.27
CA PRO A 478 -2.72 -10.52 -1.05
C PRO A 478 -2.93 -11.49 -2.23
N ALA A 479 -4.18 -11.82 -2.52
CA ALA A 479 -4.56 -12.73 -3.60
C ALA A 479 -4.04 -12.25 -4.97
N ALA A 480 -3.96 -10.94 -5.19
CA ALA A 480 -3.32 -10.33 -6.38
C ALA A 480 -1.88 -10.82 -6.59
N LEU A 481 -1.09 -10.87 -5.51
CA LEU A 481 0.29 -11.35 -5.57
C LEU A 481 0.34 -12.87 -5.79
N GLY A 482 -0.57 -13.61 -5.15
CA GLY A 482 -0.75 -15.05 -5.38
C GLY A 482 -1.06 -15.35 -6.85
N LEU A 483 -2.00 -14.63 -7.44
CA LEU A 483 -2.36 -14.72 -8.86
C LEU A 483 -1.13 -14.45 -9.76
N TYR A 484 -0.41 -13.35 -9.50
CA TYR A 484 0.83 -13.05 -10.22
C TYR A 484 1.83 -14.21 -10.13
N MET A 485 2.06 -14.77 -8.95
CA MET A 485 3.05 -15.85 -8.76
C MET A 485 2.66 -17.12 -9.48
N VAL A 486 1.38 -17.47 -9.49
CA VAL A 486 0.85 -18.63 -10.22
C VAL A 486 1.06 -18.46 -11.73
N VAL A 487 0.65 -17.32 -12.29
CA VAL A 487 0.81 -17.06 -13.73
C VAL A 487 2.29 -16.99 -14.11
N ASN A 488 3.09 -16.26 -13.33
CA ASN A 488 4.53 -16.09 -13.56
C ASN A 488 5.27 -17.44 -13.55
N THR A 489 5.00 -18.31 -12.55
CA THR A 489 5.64 -19.62 -12.40
C THR A 489 5.13 -20.62 -13.42
N GLY A 490 3.83 -20.59 -13.74
CA GLY A 490 3.23 -21.43 -14.77
C GLY A 490 3.82 -21.15 -16.15
N VAL A 491 3.92 -19.88 -16.54
CA VAL A 491 4.56 -19.49 -17.80
C VAL A 491 6.04 -19.86 -17.80
N GLN A 492 6.74 -19.67 -16.68
CA GLN A 492 8.14 -20.07 -16.54
C GLN A 492 8.33 -21.56 -16.76
N TYR A 493 7.48 -22.40 -16.14
CA TYR A 493 7.50 -23.85 -16.34
C TYR A 493 7.32 -24.22 -17.81
N LEU A 494 6.32 -23.64 -18.47
CA LEU A 494 6.06 -23.89 -19.89
C LEU A 494 7.23 -23.45 -20.78
N GLN A 495 7.82 -22.29 -20.53
CA GLN A 495 8.99 -21.79 -21.24
C GLN A 495 10.18 -22.75 -21.07
N GLN A 496 10.46 -23.17 -19.83
CA GLN A 496 11.56 -24.07 -19.53
C GLN A 496 11.36 -25.44 -20.19
N ALA A 497 10.16 -26.03 -20.07
CA ALA A 497 9.83 -27.31 -20.70
C ALA A 497 9.98 -27.25 -22.24
N TYR A 498 9.49 -26.16 -22.87
CA TYR A 498 9.67 -25.93 -24.30
C TYR A 498 11.15 -25.84 -24.69
N MET A 499 11.97 -25.09 -23.94
CA MET A 499 13.40 -24.94 -24.22
C MET A 499 14.18 -26.24 -24.02
N TYR A 500 13.80 -27.04 -23.02
CA TYR A 500 14.40 -28.36 -22.80
C TYR A 500 14.09 -29.30 -23.95
N LYS A 501 12.82 -29.39 -24.38
CA LYS A 501 12.43 -30.18 -25.55
C LYS A 501 13.17 -29.73 -26.81
N LYS A 502 13.24 -28.43 -27.07
CA LYS A 502 13.96 -27.86 -28.23
C LYS A 502 15.46 -28.19 -28.21
N ASN A 503 16.08 -28.27 -27.05
CA ASN A 503 17.50 -28.58 -26.88
C ASN A 503 17.76 -30.08 -26.65
N ASN A 504 16.79 -30.97 -26.84
CA ASN A 504 16.89 -32.41 -26.60
C ASN A 504 17.43 -32.75 -25.18
N ALA A 505 17.03 -32.01 -24.17
CA ALA A 505 17.30 -32.31 -22.79
C ALA A 505 16.11 -33.10 -22.17
N SER A 506 16.39 -34.06 -21.28
CA SER A 506 15.35 -34.82 -20.59
C SER A 506 14.42 -33.92 -19.78
N LEU A 507 13.14 -34.22 -19.74
CA LEU A 507 12.13 -33.57 -18.89
C LEU A 507 11.96 -34.27 -17.54
N GLU A 508 12.58 -35.48 -17.39
CA GLU A 508 12.56 -36.25 -16.15
C GLU A 508 13.63 -35.85 -15.15
#